data_c11f6ff42912ede4c1bdd60a84d2a1c8
#
_entry.id   c11f6ff42912ede4c1bdd60a84d2a1c8
#
_cell.length_a   1.000
_cell.length_b   1.000
_cell.length_c   1.000
_cell.angle_alpha   90.00
_cell.angle_beta   90.00
_cell.angle_gamma   90.00
#
_symmetry.space_group_name_H-M   'P 1'
#
loop_
_entity.id
_entity.type
_entity.pdbx_description
1 polymer ?
#
loop_
_entity_poly.entity_id
_entity_poly.type
_entity_poly.pdbx_seq_one_letter_code
_entity_poly.pdbx_strand_id
1 'polypeptide(L)'
;MPLYREYALKMGLASVSKESIMNILSRGGSNGEGMGRAVTIVVGGARESLDAVPHSLRLVLRKRKGFVKLAIRTGADLVPVLAFGENELYDQVQPEQHPFIHKAQLVVKKVLGFTIPLFHARGVFNYDVGMMPYRRPLNIVVGRPIKVDEVSEPANRYVDELHDIYVKELERIWEEWKDEFAKERTGEMQIVE
;
A
#
# COMPACT_ATOMS: atom_id res chain seq x y z
N MET A 1 16.55 -0.12 15.11
CA MET A 1 17.73 0.65 14.59
C MET A 1 17.46 2.13 14.78
N PRO A 2 18.13 2.82 15.72
CA PRO A 2 17.83 4.22 16.03
C PRO A 2 18.07 5.15 14.84
N LEU A 3 19.22 5.08 14.20
CA LEU A 3 19.59 5.96 13.08
C LEU A 3 18.63 5.84 11.87
N TYR A 4 18.16 4.63 11.54
CA TYR A 4 17.22 4.42 10.46
C TYR A 4 15.85 5.05 10.77
N ARG A 5 15.38 4.93 12.01
CA ARG A 5 14.11 5.54 12.45
C ARG A 5 14.16 7.07 12.32
N GLU A 6 15.25 7.70 12.80
CA GLU A 6 15.40 9.15 12.70
C GLU A 6 15.47 9.64 11.24
N TYR A 7 16.17 8.90 10.38
CA TYR A 7 16.19 9.17 8.95
C TYR A 7 14.79 9.06 8.33
N ALA A 8 14.07 7.96 8.60
CA ALA A 8 12.73 7.74 8.09
C ALA A 8 11.75 8.85 8.52
N LEU A 9 11.78 9.25 9.79
CA LEU A 9 10.94 10.35 10.29
C LEU A 9 11.27 11.70 9.62
N LYS A 10 12.56 11.97 9.38
CA LYS A 10 12.98 13.19 8.65
C LYS A 10 12.55 13.17 7.18
N MET A 11 12.41 11.99 6.57
CA MET A 11 11.88 11.81 5.21
C MET A 11 10.35 11.91 5.14
N GLY A 12 9.66 12.16 6.27
CA GLY A 12 8.23 12.32 6.33
C GLY A 12 7.44 11.04 6.58
N LEU A 13 8.12 9.90 6.85
CA LEU A 13 7.41 8.70 7.28
C LEU A 13 6.81 8.93 8.66
N ALA A 14 5.55 8.51 8.82
CA ALA A 14 4.83 8.63 10.08
C ALA A 14 4.24 7.28 10.51
N SER A 15 3.82 7.20 11.75
CA SER A 15 3.09 6.04 12.23
C SER A 15 1.71 5.95 11.56
N VAL A 16 1.30 4.73 11.18
CA VAL A 16 -0.06 4.45 10.69
C VAL A 16 -1.10 4.32 11.81
N SER A 17 -0.75 4.71 13.04
CA SER A 17 -1.72 4.72 14.14
C SER A 17 -2.82 5.73 13.87
N LYS A 18 -4.04 5.42 14.35
CA LYS A 18 -5.20 6.31 14.24
C LYS A 18 -4.88 7.73 14.73
N GLU A 19 -4.23 7.83 15.88
CA GLU A 19 -3.88 9.11 16.52
C GLU A 19 -2.90 9.91 15.66
N SER A 20 -1.90 9.25 15.07
CA SER A 20 -0.91 9.91 14.20
C SER A 20 -1.57 10.48 12.95
N ILE A 21 -2.40 9.68 12.26
CA ILE A 21 -3.09 10.10 11.04
C ILE A 21 -4.07 11.24 11.35
N MET A 22 -4.88 11.11 12.40
CA MET A 22 -5.81 12.17 12.81
C MET A 22 -5.06 13.46 13.15
N ASN A 23 -3.95 13.39 13.90
CA ASN A 23 -3.14 14.55 14.21
C ASN A 23 -2.55 15.25 12.97
N ILE A 24 -2.18 14.47 11.94
CA ILE A 24 -1.64 15.05 10.71
C ILE A 24 -2.76 15.73 9.92
N LEU A 25 -3.90 15.08 9.77
CA LEU A 25 -5.01 15.60 8.95
C LEU A 25 -5.77 16.75 9.63
N SER A 26 -5.89 16.74 10.97
CA SER A 26 -6.60 17.78 11.72
C SER A 26 -5.76 19.04 12.00
N ARG A 27 -4.44 18.98 11.86
CA ARG A 27 -3.58 20.16 11.99
C ARG A 27 -3.64 20.96 10.70
N GLY A 28 -4.16 22.16 10.77
CA GLY A 28 -4.05 23.13 9.68
C GLY A 28 -2.62 23.29 9.19
N GLY A 29 -2.43 23.93 8.04
CA GLY A 29 -1.12 24.22 7.48
C GLY A 29 -0.22 24.97 8.46
N SER A 30 1.03 25.26 8.09
CA SER A 30 2.02 25.93 8.93
C SER A 30 1.54 27.26 9.55
N ASN A 31 0.51 27.86 8.98
CA ASN A 31 -0.10 29.13 9.43
C ASN A 31 -1.34 28.93 10.31
N GLY A 32 -1.72 27.70 10.65
CA GLY A 32 -2.98 27.44 11.39
C GLY A 32 -4.25 27.72 10.59
N GLU A 33 -4.11 28.11 9.33
CA GLU A 33 -5.23 28.44 8.45
C GLU A 33 -5.59 27.23 7.59
N GLY A 34 -6.67 26.57 7.95
CA GLY A 34 -7.37 25.64 7.09
C GLY A 34 -6.71 24.29 6.85
N MET A 35 -7.34 23.57 5.96
CA MET A 35 -6.97 22.22 5.52
C MET A 35 -5.91 22.28 4.42
N GLY A 36 -4.98 21.38 4.41
CA GLY A 36 -3.93 21.38 3.37
C GLY A 36 -2.89 20.29 3.57
N ARG A 37 -3.16 19.32 4.44
CA ARG A 37 -2.25 18.18 4.63
C ARG A 37 -2.82 16.93 4.00
N ALA A 38 -1.93 16.14 3.41
CA ALA A 38 -2.25 14.85 2.86
C ALA A 38 -1.42 13.75 3.55
N VAL A 39 -1.99 12.55 3.63
CA VAL A 39 -1.31 11.35 4.13
C VAL A 39 -1.49 10.25 3.11
N THR A 40 -0.38 9.66 2.68
CA THR A 40 -0.41 8.45 1.85
C THR A 40 -0.35 7.22 2.74
N ILE A 41 -1.27 6.28 2.53
CA ILE A 41 -1.37 5.04 3.29
C ILE A 41 -1.31 3.86 2.33
N VAL A 42 -0.41 2.90 2.61
CA VAL A 42 -0.39 1.59 1.95
C VAL A 42 -1.37 0.69 2.67
N VAL A 43 -2.59 0.56 2.12
CA VAL A 43 -3.73 -0.08 2.80
C VAL A 43 -3.51 -1.57 3.03
N GLY A 44 -2.97 -2.29 2.05
CA GLY A 44 -2.71 -3.74 2.13
C GLY A 44 -1.64 -4.11 3.15
N GLY A 45 -0.64 -3.24 3.30
CA GLY A 45 0.46 -3.41 4.27
C GLY A 45 1.28 -4.67 4.02
N ALA A 46 1.92 -5.18 5.08
CA ALA A 46 2.82 -6.33 4.99
C ALA A 46 2.19 -7.62 4.43
N ARG A 47 0.86 -7.76 4.49
CA ARG A 47 0.18 -8.94 3.91
C ARG A 47 0.20 -8.90 2.39
N GLU A 48 -0.07 -7.74 1.81
CA GLU A 48 -0.02 -7.54 0.37
C GLU A 48 1.38 -7.76 -0.19
N SER A 49 2.41 -7.26 0.51
CA SER A 49 3.81 -7.48 0.13
C SER A 49 4.23 -8.95 0.14
N LEU A 50 3.63 -9.78 1.00
CA LEU A 50 3.93 -11.23 1.05
C LEU A 50 3.24 -12.01 -0.07
N ASP A 51 2.11 -11.50 -0.55
CA ASP A 51 1.31 -12.12 -1.63
C ASP A 51 1.66 -11.52 -3.01
N ALA A 52 2.64 -10.62 -3.08
CA ALA A 52 3.07 -9.99 -4.32
C ALA A 52 3.73 -11.02 -5.25
N VAL A 53 3.22 -11.16 -6.45
CA VAL A 53 3.75 -12.03 -7.51
C VAL A 53 3.95 -11.19 -8.76
N PRO A 54 5.09 -11.30 -9.46
CA PRO A 54 5.31 -10.59 -10.72
C PRO A 54 4.15 -10.80 -11.70
N HIS A 55 3.82 -9.75 -12.44
CA HIS A 55 2.75 -9.72 -13.45
C HIS A 55 1.34 -10.01 -12.90
N SER A 56 1.14 -9.94 -11.59
CA SER A 56 -0.17 -10.05 -10.95
C SER A 56 -0.41 -8.90 -9.99
N LEU A 57 -1.68 -8.51 -9.82
CA LEU A 57 -2.06 -7.47 -8.88
C LEU A 57 -3.16 -8.00 -7.95
N ARG A 58 -2.79 -8.18 -6.69
CA ARG A 58 -3.70 -8.66 -5.64
C ARG A 58 -3.71 -7.66 -4.50
N LEU A 59 -4.83 -6.97 -4.31
CA LEU A 59 -4.99 -5.93 -3.30
C LEU A 59 -5.71 -6.47 -2.07
N VAL A 60 -5.11 -6.31 -0.90
CA VAL A 60 -5.72 -6.68 0.39
C VAL A 60 -6.54 -5.50 0.90
N LEU A 61 -7.80 -5.42 0.50
CA LEU A 61 -8.62 -4.23 0.71
C LEU A 61 -10.01 -4.51 1.29
N ARG A 62 -10.63 -5.65 0.97
CA ARG A 62 -12.06 -5.92 1.25
C ARG A 62 -12.46 -5.70 2.71
N LYS A 63 -11.63 -6.09 3.67
CA LYS A 63 -11.87 -5.89 5.11
C LYS A 63 -11.18 -4.65 5.68
N ARG A 64 -10.44 -3.90 4.88
CA ARG A 64 -9.64 -2.75 5.32
C ARG A 64 -10.46 -1.46 5.26
N LYS A 65 -11.37 -1.26 6.22
CA LYS A 65 -12.24 -0.08 6.30
C LYS A 65 -11.74 1.00 7.27
N GLY A 66 -10.61 0.79 7.94
CA GLY A 66 -10.08 1.71 8.93
C GLY A 66 -9.71 3.09 8.37
N PHE A 67 -9.11 3.14 7.18
CA PHE A 67 -8.73 4.39 6.52
C PHE A 67 -9.96 5.21 6.10
N VAL A 68 -11.05 4.57 5.67
CA VAL A 68 -12.32 5.23 5.37
C VAL A 68 -12.92 5.87 6.62
N LYS A 69 -12.90 5.16 7.75
CA LYS A 69 -13.37 5.71 9.04
C LYS A 69 -12.55 6.93 9.48
N LEU A 70 -11.24 6.92 9.22
CA LEU A 70 -10.38 8.06 9.51
C LEU A 70 -10.68 9.24 8.60
N ALA A 71 -10.86 9.01 7.31
CA ALA A 71 -11.25 10.05 6.35
C ALA A 71 -12.57 10.72 6.75
N ILE A 72 -13.60 9.95 7.09
CA ILE A 72 -14.89 10.49 7.54
C ILE A 72 -14.74 11.32 8.83
N ARG A 73 -13.92 10.88 9.78
CA ARG A 73 -13.74 11.62 11.05
C ARG A 73 -12.95 12.91 10.92
N THR A 74 -12.19 13.06 9.86
CA THR A 74 -11.34 14.25 9.61
C THR A 74 -11.83 15.09 8.46
N GLY A 75 -12.92 14.70 7.77
CA GLY A 75 -13.39 15.38 6.56
C GLY A 75 -12.39 15.35 5.41
N ALA A 76 -11.42 14.40 5.44
CA ALA A 76 -10.41 14.29 4.40
C ALA A 76 -10.95 13.51 3.20
N ASP A 77 -10.78 14.05 2.00
CA ASP A 77 -11.13 13.37 0.77
C ASP A 77 -10.27 12.12 0.58
N LEU A 78 -10.86 11.07 0.00
CA LEU A 78 -10.17 9.85 -0.37
C LEU A 78 -9.72 9.92 -1.83
N VAL A 79 -8.43 9.67 -2.07
CA VAL A 79 -7.87 9.62 -3.43
C VAL A 79 -7.27 8.24 -3.66
N PRO A 80 -7.92 7.36 -4.43
CA PRO A 80 -7.35 6.07 -4.81
C PRO A 80 -6.12 6.26 -5.68
N VAL A 81 -5.07 5.49 -5.40
CA VAL A 81 -3.83 5.49 -6.18
C VAL A 81 -3.44 4.06 -6.48
N LEU A 82 -3.12 3.78 -7.73
CA LEU A 82 -2.68 2.47 -8.17
C LEU A 82 -1.29 2.55 -8.81
N ALA A 83 -0.38 1.69 -8.33
CA ALA A 83 0.97 1.57 -8.88
C ALA A 83 1.07 0.33 -9.76
N PHE A 84 1.44 0.53 -11.03
CA PHE A 84 1.70 -0.54 -11.99
C PHE A 84 3.21 -0.77 -12.09
N GLY A 85 3.63 -2.03 -12.10
CA GLY A 85 5.04 -2.40 -12.23
C GLY A 85 5.77 -2.57 -10.89
N GLU A 86 5.12 -2.34 -9.75
CA GLU A 86 5.77 -2.48 -8.43
C GLU A 86 6.20 -3.94 -8.17
N ASN A 87 5.37 -4.91 -8.53
CA ASN A 87 5.66 -6.33 -8.33
C ASN A 87 6.76 -6.88 -9.25
N GLU A 88 7.13 -6.15 -10.30
CA GLU A 88 8.23 -6.52 -11.20
C GLU A 88 9.61 -5.97 -10.76
N LEU A 89 9.65 -5.20 -9.67
CA LEU A 89 10.91 -4.63 -9.16
C LEU A 89 11.80 -5.67 -8.46
N TYR A 90 11.20 -6.75 -7.96
CA TYR A 90 11.87 -7.82 -7.23
C TYR A 90 11.28 -9.18 -7.56
N ASP A 91 12.13 -10.20 -7.65
CA ASP A 91 11.69 -11.58 -7.67
C ASP A 91 11.53 -12.07 -6.23
N GLN A 92 10.38 -12.64 -5.93
CA GLN A 92 10.16 -13.29 -4.64
C GLN A 92 10.54 -14.76 -4.72
N VAL A 93 11.29 -15.23 -3.73
CA VAL A 93 11.54 -16.65 -3.56
C VAL A 93 10.23 -17.32 -3.16
N GLN A 94 9.66 -18.10 -4.08
CA GLN A 94 8.41 -18.81 -3.82
C GLN A 94 8.63 -19.86 -2.73
N PRO A 95 7.89 -19.83 -1.62
CA PRO A 95 8.04 -20.78 -0.51
C PRO A 95 7.86 -22.23 -0.93
N GLU A 96 7.07 -22.46 -1.97
CA GLU A 96 6.77 -23.79 -2.50
C GLU A 96 7.99 -24.51 -3.10
N GLN A 97 8.93 -23.74 -3.63
CA GLN A 97 10.16 -24.28 -4.21
C GLN A 97 11.27 -24.55 -3.17
N HIS A 98 11.13 -23.96 -1.97
CA HIS A 98 12.16 -24.04 -0.92
C HIS A 98 11.55 -24.27 0.48
N PRO A 99 11.11 -25.51 0.80
CA PRO A 99 10.39 -25.82 2.05
C PRO A 99 11.20 -25.52 3.33
N PHE A 100 12.54 -25.60 3.28
CA PHE A 100 13.39 -25.22 4.40
C PHE A 100 13.38 -23.72 4.67
N ILE A 101 13.36 -22.91 3.62
CA ILE A 101 13.30 -21.45 3.70
C ILE A 101 11.95 -21.04 4.30
N HIS A 102 10.87 -21.66 3.88
CA HIS A 102 9.54 -21.40 4.42
C HIS A 102 9.46 -21.72 5.93
N LYS A 103 10.02 -22.85 6.36
CA LYS A 103 10.09 -23.18 7.80
C LYS A 103 10.90 -22.17 8.58
N ALA A 104 12.04 -21.73 8.05
CA ALA A 104 12.86 -20.68 8.69
C ALA A 104 12.10 -19.36 8.81
N GLN A 105 11.38 -18.92 7.78
CA GLN A 105 10.54 -17.73 7.81
C GLN A 105 9.43 -17.82 8.86
N LEU A 106 8.78 -18.98 9.00
CA LEU A 106 7.77 -19.20 10.03
C LEU A 106 8.35 -19.13 11.46
N VAL A 107 9.57 -19.63 11.66
CA VAL A 107 10.27 -19.51 12.94
C VAL A 107 10.62 -18.05 13.23
N VAL A 108 11.16 -17.34 12.26
CA VAL A 108 11.47 -15.90 12.38
C VAL A 108 10.21 -15.11 12.70
N LYS A 109 9.10 -15.38 12.01
CA LYS A 109 7.80 -14.75 12.29
C LYS A 109 7.33 -15.01 13.72
N LYS A 110 7.49 -16.25 14.22
CA LYS A 110 7.08 -16.63 15.57
C LYS A 110 7.93 -15.95 16.66
N VAL A 111 9.22 -15.78 16.41
CA VAL A 111 10.19 -15.23 17.39
C VAL A 111 10.24 -13.70 17.36
N LEU A 112 10.27 -13.11 16.17
CA LEU A 112 10.46 -11.66 15.99
C LEU A 112 9.15 -10.89 15.74
N GLY A 113 8.03 -11.59 15.52
CA GLY A 113 6.74 -10.95 15.27
C GLY A 113 6.58 -10.30 13.89
N PHE A 114 7.59 -10.40 13.02
CA PHE A 114 7.52 -9.93 11.64
C PHE A 114 8.13 -10.97 10.68
N THR A 115 7.71 -10.92 9.42
CA THR A 115 8.26 -11.79 8.37
C THR A 115 9.13 -10.95 7.45
N ILE A 116 10.31 -11.46 7.12
CA ILE A 116 11.17 -10.87 6.11
C ILE A 116 10.85 -11.59 4.80
N PRO A 117 10.23 -10.93 3.81
CA PRO A 117 10.08 -11.50 2.49
C PRO A 117 11.49 -11.72 1.92
N LEU A 118 11.74 -12.92 1.46
CA LEU A 118 12.98 -13.23 0.75
C LEU A 118 12.78 -12.85 -0.71
N PHE A 119 13.39 -11.76 -1.09
CA PHE A 119 13.41 -11.29 -2.45
C PHE A 119 14.85 -11.15 -2.93
N HIS A 120 15.05 -11.31 -4.20
CA HIS A 120 16.30 -10.98 -4.87
C HIS A 120 15.99 -10.13 -6.10
N ALA A 121 16.99 -9.40 -6.51
CA ALA A 121 16.93 -8.62 -7.72
C ALA A 121 18.36 -8.36 -8.22
N ARG A 122 18.62 -7.18 -8.74
CA ARG A 122 19.89 -6.80 -9.34
C ARG A 122 20.97 -6.51 -8.30
N GLY A 123 22.21 -6.92 -8.58
CA GLY A 123 23.40 -6.51 -7.84
C GLY A 123 23.88 -5.10 -8.19
N VAL A 124 24.77 -4.55 -7.38
CA VAL A 124 25.35 -3.19 -7.53
C VAL A 124 26.07 -3.05 -8.88
N PHE A 125 26.76 -4.10 -9.35
CA PHE A 125 27.52 -4.12 -10.60
C PHE A 125 26.75 -4.77 -11.75
N ASN A 126 25.41 -4.69 -11.79
CA ASN A 126 24.53 -5.30 -12.79
C ASN A 126 24.57 -6.83 -12.87
N TYR A 127 25.01 -7.51 -11.82
CA TYR A 127 24.81 -8.95 -11.69
C TYR A 127 23.33 -9.25 -11.35
N ASP A 128 22.82 -10.40 -11.76
CA ASP A 128 21.44 -10.79 -11.55
C ASP A 128 21.16 -11.28 -10.11
N VAL A 129 22.08 -11.10 -9.20
CA VAL A 129 21.95 -11.43 -7.78
C VAL A 129 22.29 -10.23 -6.92
N GLY A 130 21.29 -9.76 -6.15
CA GLY A 130 21.44 -8.63 -5.25
C GLY A 130 20.11 -8.15 -4.67
N MET A 131 20.16 -7.00 -4.02
CA MET A 131 19.01 -6.42 -3.33
C MET A 131 18.57 -5.06 -3.92
N MET A 132 19.15 -4.65 -5.03
CA MET A 132 18.71 -3.44 -5.73
C MET A 132 17.57 -3.77 -6.67
N PRO A 133 16.52 -2.93 -6.75
CA PRO A 133 15.39 -3.21 -7.63
C PRO A 133 15.81 -3.35 -9.10
N TYR A 134 15.11 -4.17 -9.85
CA TYR A 134 15.24 -4.19 -11.29
C TYR A 134 14.85 -2.84 -11.88
N ARG A 135 15.44 -2.48 -13.01
CA ARG A 135 15.13 -1.25 -13.75
C ARG A 135 13.87 -1.48 -14.59
N ARG A 136 12.72 -1.49 -13.94
CA ARG A 136 11.41 -1.62 -14.58
C ARG A 136 10.64 -0.30 -14.47
N PRO A 137 9.80 0.04 -15.44
CA PRO A 137 8.94 1.22 -15.35
C PRO A 137 7.96 1.05 -14.19
N LEU A 138 7.81 2.11 -13.41
CA LEU A 138 6.82 2.22 -12.35
C LEU A 138 5.85 3.34 -12.74
N ASN A 139 4.61 2.99 -13.04
CA ASN A 139 3.59 3.93 -13.43
C ASN A 139 2.57 4.10 -12.30
N ILE A 140 2.44 5.31 -11.78
CA ILE A 140 1.53 5.63 -10.68
C ILE A 140 0.36 6.40 -11.25
N VAL A 141 -0.84 5.83 -11.14
CA VAL A 141 -2.09 6.48 -11.57
C VAL A 141 -2.85 6.96 -10.35
N VAL A 142 -3.14 8.26 -10.34
CA VAL A 142 -3.93 8.92 -9.30
C VAL A 142 -5.38 9.00 -9.78
N GLY A 143 -6.29 8.41 -9.02
CA GLY A 143 -7.71 8.39 -9.32
C GLY A 143 -8.42 9.69 -8.97
N ARG A 144 -9.72 9.70 -9.17
CA ARG A 144 -10.57 10.85 -8.87
C ARG A 144 -10.75 10.99 -7.36
N PRO A 145 -10.67 12.20 -6.81
CA PRO A 145 -10.93 12.42 -5.39
C PRO A 145 -12.41 12.12 -5.07
N ILE A 146 -12.62 11.36 -4.02
CA ILE A 146 -13.93 11.01 -3.47
C ILE A 146 -14.18 11.96 -2.31
N LYS A 147 -15.18 12.79 -2.44
CA LYS A 147 -15.58 13.74 -1.40
C LYS A 147 -16.14 13.01 -0.18
N VAL A 148 -15.72 13.46 0.99
CA VAL A 148 -16.09 12.85 2.27
C VAL A 148 -16.63 13.91 3.21
N ASP A 149 -17.86 13.71 3.70
CA ASP A 149 -18.42 14.57 4.73
C ASP A 149 -17.84 14.21 6.11
N GLU A 150 -17.50 15.24 6.89
CA GLU A 150 -16.98 15.03 8.24
C GLU A 150 -18.10 14.58 9.19
N VAL A 151 -17.91 13.41 9.80
CA VAL A 151 -18.81 12.86 10.81
C VAL A 151 -18.01 12.25 11.95
N SER A 152 -18.20 12.71 13.17
CA SER A 152 -17.43 12.25 14.36
C SER A 152 -17.63 10.76 14.63
N GLU A 153 -18.86 10.26 14.49
CA GLU A 153 -19.23 8.87 14.69
C GLU A 153 -19.95 8.31 13.44
N PRO A 154 -19.19 7.87 12.44
CA PRO A 154 -19.79 7.40 11.20
C PRO A 154 -20.54 6.08 11.39
N ALA A 155 -21.76 6.02 10.87
CA ALA A 155 -22.52 4.79 10.77
C ALA A 155 -21.79 3.78 9.86
N ASN A 156 -21.84 2.51 10.22
CA ASN A 156 -21.16 1.48 9.42
C ASN A 156 -21.65 1.47 7.95
N ARG A 157 -22.92 1.74 7.72
CA ARG A 157 -23.48 1.84 6.37
C ARG A 157 -22.77 2.89 5.52
N TYR A 158 -22.53 4.08 6.05
CA TYR A 158 -21.83 5.16 5.33
C TYR A 158 -20.36 4.81 5.06
N VAL A 159 -19.71 4.12 6.02
CA VAL A 159 -18.35 3.59 5.82
C VAL A 159 -18.32 2.56 4.68
N ASP A 160 -19.32 1.68 4.62
CA ASP A 160 -19.41 0.65 3.59
C ASP A 160 -19.68 1.26 2.21
N GLU A 161 -20.59 2.22 2.12
CA GLU A 161 -20.90 2.95 0.88
C GLU A 161 -19.65 3.67 0.31
N LEU A 162 -18.91 4.39 1.16
CA LEU A 162 -17.68 5.06 0.73
C LEU A 162 -16.56 4.08 0.36
N HIS A 163 -16.45 2.97 1.09
CA HIS A 163 -15.50 1.91 0.76
C HIS A 163 -15.80 1.29 -0.61
N ASP A 164 -17.07 1.04 -0.92
CA ASP A 164 -17.48 0.50 -2.21
C ASP A 164 -17.21 1.49 -3.36
N ILE A 165 -17.40 2.79 -3.12
CA ILE A 165 -17.04 3.84 -4.11
C ILE A 165 -15.52 3.84 -4.34
N TYR A 166 -14.72 3.70 -3.28
CA TYR A 166 -13.27 3.64 -3.37
C TYR A 166 -12.80 2.42 -4.17
N VAL A 167 -13.39 1.24 -3.93
CA VAL A 167 -13.11 0.01 -4.66
C VAL A 167 -13.45 0.17 -6.15
N LYS A 168 -14.63 0.69 -6.46
CA LYS A 168 -15.06 0.93 -7.85
C LYS A 168 -14.13 1.89 -8.60
N GLU A 169 -13.60 2.90 -7.92
CA GLU A 169 -12.65 3.82 -8.55
C GLU A 169 -11.28 3.13 -8.82
N LEU A 170 -10.82 2.23 -7.94
CA LEU A 170 -9.64 1.41 -8.21
C LEU A 170 -9.87 0.46 -9.40
N GLU A 171 -11.03 -0.19 -9.46
CA GLU A 171 -11.41 -1.05 -10.59
C GLU A 171 -11.45 -0.24 -11.89
N ARG A 172 -11.99 0.99 -11.86
CA ARG A 172 -11.99 1.89 -13.03
C ARG A 172 -10.57 2.24 -13.48
N ILE A 173 -9.66 2.57 -12.54
CA ILE A 173 -8.26 2.86 -12.87
C ILE A 173 -7.61 1.63 -13.52
N TRP A 174 -7.86 0.44 -12.97
CA TRP A 174 -7.33 -0.79 -13.54
C TRP A 174 -7.82 -1.00 -14.98
N GLU A 175 -9.13 -0.94 -15.21
CA GLU A 175 -9.72 -1.14 -16.54
C GLU A 175 -9.20 -0.14 -17.58
N GLU A 176 -8.98 1.10 -17.18
CA GLU A 176 -8.53 2.17 -18.08
C GLU A 176 -7.05 2.00 -18.49
N TRP A 177 -6.20 1.51 -17.59
CA TRP A 177 -4.74 1.54 -17.78
C TRP A 177 -4.06 0.17 -17.88
N LYS A 178 -4.77 -0.92 -17.62
CA LYS A 178 -4.18 -2.28 -17.62
C LYS A 178 -3.54 -2.68 -18.95
N ASP A 179 -4.10 -2.26 -20.07
CA ASP A 179 -3.59 -2.61 -21.40
C ASP A 179 -2.38 -1.76 -21.80
N GLU A 180 -2.16 -0.65 -21.13
CA GLU A 180 -0.99 0.20 -21.35
C GLU A 180 0.15 -0.14 -20.39
N PHE A 181 -0.14 -0.27 -19.09
CA PHE A 181 0.87 -0.40 -18.04
C PHE A 181 1.06 -1.82 -17.49
N ALA A 182 0.13 -2.73 -17.74
CA ALA A 182 0.20 -4.14 -17.30
C ALA A 182 0.04 -5.12 -18.47
N LYS A 183 0.77 -4.90 -19.58
CA LYS A 183 0.67 -5.72 -20.80
C LYS A 183 1.02 -7.19 -20.57
N GLU A 184 1.99 -7.44 -19.70
CA GLU A 184 2.50 -8.79 -19.39
C GLU A 184 1.73 -9.45 -18.23
N ARG A 185 0.57 -8.89 -17.81
CA ARG A 185 -0.23 -9.44 -16.71
C ARG A 185 -0.66 -10.89 -16.93
N THR A 186 -0.58 -11.68 -15.91
CA THR A 186 -1.02 -13.09 -15.92
C THR A 186 -2.51 -13.25 -15.59
N GLY A 187 -3.18 -12.19 -15.18
CA GLY A 187 -4.60 -12.19 -14.83
C GLY A 187 -5.11 -10.79 -14.51
N GLU A 188 -6.39 -10.69 -14.19
CA GLU A 188 -7.02 -9.44 -13.80
C GLU A 188 -6.69 -9.09 -12.34
N MET A 189 -6.82 -7.79 -12.00
CA MET A 189 -6.67 -7.33 -10.62
C MET A 189 -7.67 -8.05 -9.71
N GLN A 190 -7.20 -8.52 -8.57
CA GLN A 190 -8.01 -9.20 -7.57
C GLN A 190 -8.05 -8.39 -6.28
N ILE A 191 -9.24 -8.08 -5.78
CA ILE A 191 -9.43 -7.50 -4.46
C ILE A 191 -9.77 -8.63 -3.49
N VAL A 192 -8.81 -8.90 -2.60
CA VAL A 192 -8.89 -9.98 -1.61
C VAL A 192 -9.12 -9.42 -0.20
N GLU A 193 -9.18 -10.31 0.79
CA GLU A 193 -9.48 -9.98 2.20
C GLU A 193 -8.60 -8.89 2.79
#